data_fe245f5a0d2def7b24c82d483aeb8456
#
_entry.id   fe245f5a0d2def7b24c82d483aeb8456
#
_cell.length_a   1.000
_cell.length_b   1.000
_cell.length_c   1.000
_cell.angle_alpha   90.00
_cell.angle_beta   90.00
_cell.angle_gamma   90.00
#
_symmetry.space_group_name_H-M   'P 1'
#
loop_
_entity.id
_entity.type
_entity.pdbx_description
1 polymer ?
#
loop_
_entity_poly.entity_id
_entity_poly.type
_entity_poly.pdbx_seq_one_letter_code
_entity_poly.pdbx_strand_id
1 'polypeptide(L)'
;MEQQESDTELSCPIYLFQGLPKGDKMEWIIQKCVELGVHAIVPVATKRAVVKLDEKKAQKKVNRWNAIAESAAKQSGRGIVPEVLPVMKWKEALEYARQLDVKMIPYEKAAGINATKQLIASVSFGQSVGIFIGPEGGFEEAEVEAAKAMGAVPVTLGKRILRTETAGMTILSILMYHLERE
;
A
#
# COMPACT_ATOMS: atom_id res chain seq x y z
N MET A 1 13.95 -25.16 -21.67
CA MET A 1 13.19 -24.99 -20.43
C MET A 1 12.32 -23.75 -20.63
N GLU A 2 11.06 -23.97 -20.96
CA GLU A 2 10.08 -22.87 -20.99
C GLU A 2 9.97 -22.33 -19.57
N GLN A 3 10.27 -21.05 -19.39
CA GLN A 3 9.86 -20.32 -18.20
C GLN A 3 8.33 -20.34 -18.22
N GLN A 4 7.72 -21.17 -17.39
CA GLN A 4 6.32 -21.03 -17.05
C GLN A 4 6.18 -19.61 -16.46
N GLU A 5 5.55 -18.70 -17.20
CA GLU A 5 5.09 -17.44 -16.63
C GLU A 5 4.22 -17.81 -15.43
N SER A 6 4.65 -17.39 -14.24
CA SER A 6 3.90 -17.70 -13.04
C SER A 6 2.63 -16.86 -13.07
N ASP A 7 1.49 -17.52 -13.15
CA ASP A 7 0.14 -16.93 -13.17
C ASP A 7 -0.33 -16.48 -11.77
N THR A 8 0.62 -16.08 -10.92
CA THR A 8 0.36 -15.70 -9.53
C THR A 8 0.26 -14.19 -9.32
N GLU A 9 0.48 -13.41 -10.37
CA GLU A 9 0.49 -11.95 -10.25
C GLU A 9 -0.85 -11.33 -10.63
N LEU A 10 -1.26 -10.32 -9.88
CA LEU A 10 -2.49 -9.58 -10.17
C LEU A 10 -2.36 -8.82 -11.51
N SER A 11 -3.47 -8.65 -12.19
CA SER A 11 -3.55 -7.95 -13.47
C SER A 11 -3.22 -6.45 -13.39
N CYS A 12 -3.21 -5.88 -12.19
CA CYS A 12 -2.92 -4.49 -11.90
C CYS A 12 -1.81 -4.41 -10.86
N PRO A 13 -0.70 -3.69 -11.10
CA PRO A 13 0.30 -3.46 -10.08
C PRO A 13 -0.27 -2.56 -8.98
N ILE A 14 -0.23 -3.03 -7.74
CA ILE A 14 -0.72 -2.32 -6.55
C ILE A 14 0.47 -1.84 -5.72
N TYR A 15 0.53 -0.55 -5.46
CA TYR A 15 1.55 0.11 -4.64
C TYR A 15 0.95 0.51 -3.29
N LEU A 16 1.53 0.01 -2.21
CA LEU A 16 1.12 0.38 -0.85
C LEU A 16 2.05 1.46 -0.30
N PHE A 17 1.53 2.66 -0.11
CA PHE A 17 2.20 3.77 0.58
C PHE A 17 1.82 3.71 2.05
N GLN A 18 2.71 3.13 2.85
CA GLN A 18 2.45 2.85 4.26
C GLN A 18 3.16 3.88 5.16
N GLY A 19 2.38 4.67 5.88
CA GLY A 19 2.93 5.51 6.95
C GLY A 19 3.66 4.67 7.99
N LEU A 20 4.88 5.09 8.38
CA LEU A 20 5.75 4.32 9.28
C LEU A 20 5.02 4.00 10.60
N PRO A 21 4.71 2.73 10.87
CA PRO A 21 4.05 2.31 12.10
C PRO A 21 5.06 2.10 13.23
N LYS A 22 4.57 1.98 14.45
CA LYS A 22 5.38 1.67 15.63
C LYS A 22 5.82 0.20 15.64
N GLY A 23 6.95 -0.05 16.31
CA GLY A 23 7.43 -1.41 16.58
C GLY A 23 7.66 -2.23 15.32
N ASP A 24 7.28 -3.50 15.38
CA ASP A 24 7.49 -4.47 14.30
C ASP A 24 6.27 -4.59 13.35
N LYS A 25 5.30 -3.69 13.45
CA LYS A 25 4.09 -3.74 12.62
C LYS A 25 4.38 -3.67 11.13
N MET A 26 5.43 -2.95 10.73
CA MET A 26 5.82 -2.89 9.31
C MET A 26 6.20 -4.27 8.76
N GLU A 27 6.86 -5.08 9.55
CA GLU A 27 7.23 -6.45 9.16
C GLU A 27 5.99 -7.32 8.89
N TRP A 28 4.99 -7.22 9.77
CA TRP A 28 3.70 -7.88 9.61
C TRP A 28 2.97 -7.38 8.36
N ILE A 29 2.90 -6.06 8.16
CA ILE A 29 2.25 -5.44 6.99
C ILE A 29 2.89 -5.96 5.70
N ILE A 30 4.21 -5.95 5.61
CA ILE A 30 4.94 -6.43 4.44
C ILE A 30 4.62 -7.89 4.16
N GLN A 31 4.73 -8.75 5.16
CA GLN A 31 4.46 -10.18 5.01
C GLN A 31 3.05 -10.42 4.45
N LYS A 32 2.02 -9.80 5.05
CA LYS A 32 0.64 -10.02 4.66
C LYS A 32 0.29 -9.37 3.31
N CYS A 33 0.81 -8.20 3.04
CA CYS A 33 0.56 -7.54 1.75
C CYS A 33 1.26 -8.26 0.59
N VAL A 34 2.43 -8.84 0.81
CA VAL A 34 3.10 -9.70 -0.18
C VAL A 34 2.25 -10.92 -0.50
N GLU A 35 1.72 -11.61 0.50
CA GLU A 35 0.80 -12.75 0.31
C GLU A 35 -0.44 -12.34 -0.52
N LEU A 36 -0.93 -11.13 -0.35
CA LEU A 36 -2.13 -10.60 -1.01
C LEU A 36 -1.89 -9.99 -2.39
N GLY A 37 -0.67 -10.05 -2.91
CA GLY A 37 -0.37 -9.63 -4.28
C GLY A 37 0.12 -8.19 -4.45
N VAL A 38 0.55 -7.50 -3.39
CA VAL A 38 1.16 -6.17 -3.54
C VAL A 38 2.34 -6.21 -4.52
N HIS A 39 2.45 -5.18 -5.37
CA HIS A 39 3.56 -5.06 -6.32
C HIS A 39 4.80 -4.42 -5.69
N ALA A 40 4.60 -3.36 -4.93
CA ALA A 40 5.67 -2.67 -4.20
C ALA A 40 5.12 -1.98 -2.95
N ILE A 41 5.99 -1.77 -1.97
CA ILE A 41 5.66 -1.09 -0.72
C ILE A 41 6.57 0.12 -0.56
N VAL A 42 5.97 1.27 -0.33
CA VAL A 42 6.66 2.54 -0.10
C VAL A 42 6.47 2.95 1.36
N PRO A 43 7.50 2.83 2.21
CA PRO A 43 7.43 3.35 3.57
C PRO A 43 7.42 4.88 3.53
N VAL A 44 6.52 5.51 4.27
CA VAL A 44 6.33 6.97 4.24
C VAL A 44 6.50 7.58 5.63
N ALA A 45 7.39 8.56 5.74
CA ALA A 45 7.54 9.39 6.92
C ALA A 45 6.46 10.49 6.89
N THR A 46 5.35 10.25 7.58
CA THR A 46 4.24 11.19 7.71
C THR A 46 4.36 12.04 8.95
N LYS A 47 3.58 13.10 9.04
CA LYS A 47 3.65 14.07 10.14
C LYS A 47 3.38 13.45 11.51
N ARG A 48 2.38 12.57 11.58
CA ARG A 48 1.96 11.90 12.82
C ARG A 48 2.68 10.56 13.07
N ALA A 49 3.63 10.18 12.23
CA ALA A 49 4.47 9.03 12.53
C ALA A 49 5.33 9.31 13.75
N VAL A 50 5.24 8.45 14.76
CA VAL A 50 6.05 8.55 16.00
C VAL A 50 7.49 8.14 15.72
N VAL A 51 7.68 7.19 14.82
CA VAL A 51 9.01 6.67 14.44
C VAL A 51 9.74 7.71 13.59
N LYS A 52 10.91 8.10 14.04
CA LYS A 52 11.85 8.98 13.33
C LYS A 52 13.09 8.18 12.97
N LEU A 53 13.39 8.09 11.69
CA LEU A 53 14.56 7.37 11.18
C LEU A 53 15.53 8.35 10.53
N ASP A 54 16.81 8.31 10.94
CA ASP A 54 17.88 8.87 10.13
C ASP A 54 18.17 7.97 8.92
N GLU A 55 18.94 8.45 7.96
CA GLU A 55 19.21 7.72 6.70
C GLU A 55 19.81 6.33 6.94
N LYS A 56 20.75 6.21 7.88
CA LYS A 56 21.42 4.94 8.19
C LYS A 56 20.45 3.92 8.79
N LYS A 57 19.62 4.36 9.73
CA LYS A 57 18.59 3.51 10.36
C LYS A 57 17.51 3.14 9.34
N ALA A 58 17.09 4.08 8.50
CA ALA A 58 16.12 3.84 7.44
C ALA A 58 16.63 2.77 6.46
N GLN A 59 17.87 2.90 5.98
CA GLN A 59 18.48 1.93 5.08
C GLN A 59 18.57 0.54 5.69
N LYS A 60 18.97 0.45 6.96
CA LYS A 60 19.04 -0.84 7.68
C LYS A 60 17.66 -1.50 7.79
N LYS A 61 16.62 -0.72 8.08
CA LYS A 61 15.25 -1.22 8.12
C LYS A 61 14.75 -1.66 6.74
N VAL A 62 14.99 -0.88 5.70
CA VAL A 62 14.60 -1.22 4.33
C VAL A 62 15.26 -2.53 3.89
N ASN A 63 16.53 -2.74 4.19
CA ASN A 63 17.22 -4.00 3.90
C ASN A 63 16.53 -5.19 4.59
N ARG A 64 16.18 -5.05 5.87
CA ARG A 64 15.44 -6.08 6.60
C ARG A 64 14.04 -6.31 6.01
N TRP A 65 13.32 -5.26 5.66
CA TRP A 65 11.99 -5.35 5.07
C TRP A 65 12.01 -6.04 3.70
N ASN A 66 13.02 -5.80 2.88
CA ASN A 66 13.20 -6.53 1.62
C ASN A 66 13.46 -8.03 1.83
N ALA A 67 14.21 -8.40 2.87
CA ALA A 67 14.40 -9.81 3.22
C ALA A 67 13.09 -10.48 3.64
N ILE A 68 12.23 -9.76 4.37
CA ILE A 68 10.89 -10.24 4.75
C ILE A 68 10.00 -10.39 3.51
N ALA A 69 10.01 -9.41 2.61
CA ALA A 69 9.26 -9.47 1.35
C ALA A 69 9.69 -10.68 0.50
N GLU A 70 10.98 -10.94 0.38
CA GLU A 70 11.52 -12.10 -0.33
C GLU A 70 11.05 -13.42 0.29
N SER A 71 11.13 -13.54 1.62
CA SER A 71 10.67 -14.73 2.33
C SER A 71 9.17 -14.96 2.14
N ALA A 72 8.36 -13.90 2.23
CA ALA A 72 6.92 -13.98 2.03
C ALA A 72 6.56 -14.34 0.58
N ALA A 73 7.26 -13.79 -0.40
CA ALA A 73 7.06 -14.10 -1.82
C ALA A 73 7.35 -15.58 -2.12
N LYS A 74 8.44 -16.11 -1.58
CA LYS A 74 8.78 -17.54 -1.71
C LYS A 74 7.72 -18.44 -1.05
N GLN A 75 7.28 -18.09 0.15
CA GLN A 75 6.27 -18.87 0.88
C GLN A 75 4.91 -18.88 0.16
N SER A 76 4.51 -17.76 -0.43
CA SER A 76 3.23 -17.62 -1.14
C SER A 76 3.28 -18.05 -2.61
N GLY A 77 4.43 -18.48 -3.11
CA GLY A 77 4.61 -18.97 -4.48
C GLY A 77 4.53 -17.89 -5.55
N ARG A 78 4.86 -16.65 -5.20
CA ARG A 78 4.82 -15.54 -6.16
C ARG A 78 5.94 -15.59 -7.18
N GLY A 79 5.63 -15.17 -8.41
CA GLY A 79 6.58 -15.10 -9.51
C GLY A 79 7.55 -13.92 -9.42
N ILE A 80 7.19 -12.87 -8.66
CA ILE A 80 8.03 -11.72 -8.38
C ILE A 80 8.28 -11.57 -6.88
N VAL A 81 9.37 -10.92 -6.52
CA VAL A 81 9.62 -10.43 -5.15
C VAL A 81 9.24 -8.96 -5.11
N PRO A 82 8.17 -8.57 -4.39
CA PRO A 82 7.82 -7.17 -4.24
C PRO A 82 8.95 -6.39 -3.57
N GLU A 83 9.28 -5.24 -4.13
CA GLU A 83 10.29 -4.36 -3.56
C GLU A 83 9.71 -3.50 -2.44
N VAL A 84 10.45 -3.37 -1.35
CA VAL A 84 10.24 -2.32 -0.36
C VAL A 84 11.21 -1.19 -0.72
N LEU A 85 10.64 -0.05 -1.14
CA LEU A 85 11.39 1.11 -1.58
C LEU A 85 12.06 1.83 -0.40
N PRO A 86 13.03 2.70 -0.65
CA PRO A 86 13.54 3.60 0.39
C PRO A 86 12.43 4.42 1.05
N VAL A 87 12.62 4.77 2.32
CA VAL A 87 11.67 5.63 3.04
C VAL A 87 11.57 6.98 2.35
N MET A 88 10.36 7.40 2.05
CA MET A 88 10.04 8.68 1.41
C MET A 88 9.37 9.63 2.39
N LYS A 89 9.63 10.92 2.24
CA LYS A 89 8.80 11.97 2.85
C LYS A 89 7.47 12.04 2.12
N TRP A 90 6.45 12.61 2.77
CA TRP A 90 5.10 12.70 2.19
C TRP A 90 5.08 13.30 0.78
N LYS A 91 5.76 14.41 0.59
CA LYS A 91 5.85 15.08 -0.73
C LYS A 91 6.48 14.19 -1.80
N GLU A 92 7.53 13.47 -1.45
CA GLU A 92 8.21 12.53 -2.36
C GLU A 92 7.31 11.35 -2.71
N ALA A 93 6.58 10.82 -1.74
CA ALA A 93 5.61 9.74 -1.96
C ALA A 93 4.47 10.18 -2.89
N LEU A 94 3.95 11.39 -2.71
CA LEU A 94 2.93 11.95 -3.61
C LEU A 94 3.46 12.13 -5.04
N GLU A 95 4.68 12.63 -5.19
CA GLU A 95 5.28 12.78 -6.51
C GLU A 95 5.52 11.43 -7.19
N TYR A 96 5.99 10.43 -6.44
CA TYR A 96 6.13 9.07 -6.95
C TYR A 96 4.78 8.49 -7.40
N ALA A 97 3.71 8.71 -6.63
CA ALA A 97 2.38 8.20 -6.92
C ALA A 97 1.67 8.94 -8.07
N ARG A 98 2.18 10.10 -8.50
CA ARG A 98 1.55 10.91 -9.56
C ARG A 98 1.35 10.13 -10.86
N GLN A 99 2.26 9.24 -11.18
CA GLN A 99 2.21 8.39 -12.38
C GLN A 99 1.20 7.25 -12.31
N LEU A 100 0.65 6.94 -11.13
CA LEU A 100 -0.30 5.84 -10.97
C LEU A 100 -1.69 6.25 -11.46
N ASP A 101 -2.40 5.30 -12.06
CA ASP A 101 -3.71 5.54 -12.68
C ASP A 101 -4.82 5.79 -11.66
N VAL A 102 -4.88 4.95 -10.64
CA VAL A 102 -5.90 5.03 -9.57
C VAL A 102 -5.21 5.18 -8.23
N LYS A 103 -5.64 6.14 -7.43
CA LYS A 103 -5.06 6.40 -6.10
C LYS A 103 -6.17 6.49 -5.06
N MET A 104 -6.04 5.75 -3.98
CA MET A 104 -7.01 5.65 -2.90
C MET A 104 -6.37 6.02 -1.58
N ILE A 105 -7.08 6.81 -0.78
CA ILE A 105 -6.68 7.15 0.58
C ILE A 105 -7.85 6.88 1.54
N PRO A 106 -7.81 5.78 2.33
CA PRO A 106 -8.79 5.56 3.38
C PRO A 106 -8.81 6.72 4.36
N TYR A 107 -9.98 7.31 4.53
CA TYR A 107 -10.16 8.51 5.35
C TYR A 107 -11.55 8.53 5.98
N GLU A 108 -11.63 8.86 7.27
CA GLU A 108 -12.88 8.82 8.03
C GLU A 108 -13.97 9.76 7.52
N LYS A 109 -13.60 10.87 6.89
CA LYS A 109 -14.53 11.85 6.30
C LYS A 109 -14.85 11.58 4.83
N ALA A 110 -14.53 10.40 4.33
CA ALA A 110 -14.83 10.02 2.93
C ALA A 110 -16.33 9.87 2.70
N ALA A 111 -16.73 9.92 1.43
CA ALA A 111 -18.08 9.57 1.01
C ALA A 111 -18.42 8.11 1.41
N GLY A 112 -19.71 7.76 1.39
CA GLY A 112 -20.17 6.44 1.85
C GLY A 112 -19.56 5.27 1.09
N ILE A 113 -19.78 4.07 1.62
CA ILE A 113 -19.20 2.81 1.11
C ILE A 113 -19.51 2.54 -0.37
N ASN A 114 -20.64 3.02 -0.89
CA ASN A 114 -21.00 2.82 -2.29
C ASN A 114 -20.04 3.51 -3.24
N ALA A 115 -19.53 4.70 -2.90
CA ALA A 115 -18.52 5.39 -3.69
C ALA A 115 -17.20 4.57 -3.74
N THR A 116 -16.81 3.99 -2.61
CA THR A 116 -15.65 3.08 -2.55
C THR A 116 -15.85 1.85 -3.43
N LYS A 117 -17.02 1.22 -3.37
CA LYS A 117 -17.35 0.05 -4.20
C LYS A 117 -17.31 0.39 -5.68
N GLN A 118 -17.84 1.54 -6.08
CA GLN A 118 -17.80 2.00 -7.47
C GLN A 118 -16.38 2.26 -7.95
N LEU A 119 -15.54 2.88 -7.12
CA LEU A 119 -14.14 3.13 -7.46
C LEU A 119 -13.37 1.82 -7.67
N ILE A 120 -13.53 0.86 -6.76
CA ILE A 120 -12.90 -0.46 -6.87
C ILE A 120 -13.38 -1.18 -8.13
N ALA A 121 -14.70 -1.18 -8.40
CA ALA A 121 -15.27 -1.78 -9.60
C ALA A 121 -14.79 -1.14 -10.90
N SER A 122 -14.36 0.12 -10.86
CA SER A 122 -13.83 0.85 -12.02
C SER A 122 -12.37 0.51 -12.36
N VAL A 123 -11.64 -0.15 -11.45
CA VAL A 123 -10.25 -0.56 -11.71
C VAL A 123 -10.22 -1.61 -12.80
N SER A 124 -9.56 -1.28 -13.90
CA SER A 124 -9.49 -2.09 -15.11
C SER A 124 -8.12 -2.74 -15.26
N PHE A 125 -8.08 -3.82 -16.01
CA PHE A 125 -6.85 -4.53 -16.36
C PHE A 125 -5.73 -3.59 -16.83
N GLY A 126 -4.53 -3.79 -16.28
CA GLY A 126 -3.33 -3.05 -16.66
C GLY A 126 -3.18 -1.68 -16.01
N GLN A 127 -4.19 -1.20 -15.28
CA GLN A 127 -4.06 0.04 -14.51
C GLN A 127 -3.20 -0.16 -13.27
N SER A 128 -2.41 0.85 -12.93
CA SER A 128 -1.65 0.91 -11.67
C SER A 128 -2.48 1.53 -10.55
N VAL A 129 -2.39 0.95 -9.36
CA VAL A 129 -3.18 1.38 -8.19
C VAL A 129 -2.25 1.77 -7.05
N GLY A 130 -2.45 2.95 -6.49
CA GLY A 130 -1.80 3.41 -5.26
C GLY A 130 -2.76 3.46 -4.09
N ILE A 131 -2.32 2.95 -2.94
CA ILE A 131 -3.09 2.95 -1.68
C ILE A 131 -2.26 3.67 -0.63
N PHE A 132 -2.82 4.69 0.00
CA PHE A 132 -2.16 5.44 1.07
C PHE A 132 -2.76 5.07 2.42
N ILE A 133 -1.95 4.48 3.30
CA ILE A 133 -2.34 4.11 4.67
C ILE A 133 -1.54 4.94 5.66
N GLY A 134 -2.22 5.63 6.57
CA GLY A 134 -1.58 6.41 7.62
C GLY A 134 -1.01 5.53 8.74
N PRO A 135 -0.11 6.10 9.55
CA PRO A 135 0.34 5.47 10.79
C PRO A 135 -0.80 5.42 11.82
N GLU A 136 -0.53 4.97 13.03
CA GLU A 136 -1.54 4.87 14.10
C GLU A 136 -2.26 6.20 14.39
N GLY A 137 -1.57 7.32 14.24
CA GLY A 137 -2.17 8.66 14.38
C GLY A 137 -2.95 9.14 13.16
N GLY A 138 -3.00 8.36 12.09
CA GLY A 138 -3.61 8.75 10.81
C GLY A 138 -2.83 9.83 10.07
N PHE A 139 -3.46 10.38 9.05
CA PHE A 139 -2.95 11.54 8.30
C PHE A 139 -3.42 12.86 8.92
N GLU A 140 -2.61 13.89 8.82
CA GLU A 140 -3.12 15.26 9.01
C GLU A 140 -4.02 15.67 7.85
N GLU A 141 -4.95 16.58 8.12
CA GLU A 141 -5.87 17.07 7.09
C GLU A 141 -5.12 17.68 5.88
N ALA A 142 -4.03 18.41 6.13
CA ALA A 142 -3.18 18.94 5.08
C ALA A 142 -2.53 17.86 4.20
N GLU A 143 -2.18 16.71 4.79
CA GLU A 143 -1.66 15.56 4.04
C GLU A 143 -2.73 14.96 3.13
N VAL A 144 -3.95 14.81 3.63
CA VAL A 144 -5.09 14.30 2.84
C VAL A 144 -5.44 15.26 1.71
N GLU A 145 -5.49 16.57 1.97
CA GLU A 145 -5.78 17.58 0.94
C GLU A 145 -4.69 17.60 -0.15
N ALA A 146 -3.42 17.45 0.21
CA ALA A 146 -2.33 17.34 -0.75
C ALA A 146 -2.47 16.07 -1.63
N ALA A 147 -2.87 14.95 -1.04
CA ALA A 147 -3.14 13.72 -1.78
C ALA A 147 -4.34 13.87 -2.73
N LYS A 148 -5.42 14.49 -2.29
CA LYS A 148 -6.60 14.80 -3.12
C LYS A 148 -6.23 15.71 -4.29
N ALA A 149 -5.42 16.73 -4.06
CA ALA A 149 -4.97 17.66 -5.10
C ALA A 149 -4.19 16.97 -6.22
N MET A 150 -3.54 15.84 -5.94
CA MET A 150 -2.83 15.04 -6.95
C MET A 150 -3.65 13.87 -7.50
N GLY A 151 -4.93 13.78 -7.17
CA GLY A 151 -5.87 12.82 -7.73
C GLY A 151 -6.18 11.61 -6.86
N ALA A 152 -5.73 11.57 -5.61
CA ALA A 152 -6.13 10.52 -4.68
C ALA A 152 -7.59 10.70 -4.26
N VAL A 153 -8.34 9.61 -4.28
CA VAL A 153 -9.75 9.59 -3.90
C VAL A 153 -9.89 9.11 -2.46
N PRO A 154 -10.48 9.90 -1.56
CA PRO A 154 -10.82 9.42 -0.24
C PRO A 154 -11.82 8.28 -0.31
N VAL A 155 -11.54 7.18 0.41
CA VAL A 155 -12.39 6.00 0.46
C VAL A 155 -12.69 5.61 1.89
N THR A 156 -13.80 4.92 2.12
CA THR A 156 -14.10 4.32 3.41
C THR A 156 -14.03 2.79 3.32
N LEU A 157 -13.51 2.18 4.36
CA LEU A 157 -13.44 0.72 4.52
C LEU A 157 -14.54 0.19 5.46
N GLY A 158 -15.57 1.01 5.71
CA GLY A 158 -16.72 0.67 6.55
C GLY A 158 -16.84 1.60 7.76
N LYS A 159 -17.74 1.22 8.68
CA LYS A 159 -18.10 2.06 9.83
C LYS A 159 -17.17 1.90 11.04
N ARG A 160 -16.29 0.92 11.03
CA ARG A 160 -15.33 0.66 12.11
C ARG A 160 -13.99 1.31 11.80
N ILE A 161 -13.30 1.78 12.83
CA ILE A 161 -11.93 2.26 12.71
C ILE A 161 -11.00 1.04 12.64
N LEU A 162 -10.27 0.92 11.54
CA LEU A 162 -9.27 -0.11 11.36
C LEU A 162 -7.90 0.37 11.84
N ARG A 163 -7.14 -0.49 12.46
CA ARG A 163 -5.74 -0.22 12.78
C ARG A 163 -4.92 -0.12 11.50
N THR A 164 -3.77 0.55 11.57
CA THR A 164 -2.90 0.74 10.40
C THR A 164 -2.51 -0.57 9.73
N GLU A 165 -2.20 -1.60 10.51
CA GLU A 165 -1.86 -2.94 10.01
C GLU A 165 -3.05 -3.69 9.40
N THR A 166 -4.27 -3.34 9.78
CA THR A 166 -5.49 -3.95 9.23
C THR A 166 -5.96 -3.23 7.97
N ALA A 167 -5.86 -1.92 7.92
CA ALA A 167 -6.41 -1.11 6.82
C ALA A 167 -5.78 -1.47 5.46
N GLY A 168 -4.45 -1.55 5.39
CA GLY A 168 -3.75 -1.91 4.16
C GLY A 168 -4.09 -3.32 3.69
N MET A 169 -4.08 -4.27 4.61
CA MET A 169 -4.45 -5.66 4.33
C MET A 169 -5.89 -5.79 3.83
N THR A 170 -6.82 -5.04 4.43
CA THR A 170 -8.24 -5.08 4.06
C THR A 170 -8.46 -4.57 2.64
N ILE A 171 -7.96 -3.39 2.30
CA ILE A 171 -8.18 -2.84 0.96
C ILE A 171 -7.45 -3.66 -0.11
N LEU A 172 -6.28 -4.17 0.22
CA LEU A 172 -5.52 -5.04 -0.69
C LEU A 172 -6.26 -6.36 -0.94
N SER A 173 -6.87 -6.96 0.08
CA SER A 173 -7.71 -8.16 -0.06
C SER A 173 -8.91 -7.92 -0.97
N ILE A 174 -9.56 -6.78 -0.85
CA ILE A 174 -10.71 -6.41 -1.70
C ILE A 174 -10.27 -6.25 -3.15
N LEU A 175 -9.17 -5.56 -3.39
CA LEU A 175 -8.60 -5.38 -4.74
C LEU A 175 -8.13 -6.71 -5.32
N MET A 176 -7.44 -7.53 -4.54
CA MET A 176 -7.02 -8.87 -4.96
C MET A 176 -8.24 -9.69 -5.42
N TYR A 177 -9.28 -9.75 -4.60
CA TYR A 177 -10.51 -10.49 -4.95
C TYR A 177 -11.17 -9.97 -6.23
N HIS A 178 -11.17 -8.64 -6.43
CA HIS A 178 -11.72 -8.02 -7.63
C HIS A 178 -10.89 -8.28 -8.89
N LEU A 179 -9.57 -8.36 -8.74
CA LEU A 179 -8.61 -8.45 -9.86
C LEU A 179 -8.17 -9.89 -10.17
N GLU A 180 -8.47 -10.85 -9.30
CA GLU A 180 -8.13 -12.25 -9.51
C GLU A 180 -8.82 -12.79 -10.76
N ARG A 181 -8.13 -13.64 -11.51
CA ARG A 181 -8.65 -14.25 -12.76
C ARG A 181 -8.54 -15.75 -12.68
N GLU A 182 -9.45 -16.42 -13.38
CA GLU A 182 -9.39 -17.87 -13.63
C GLU A 182 -8.40 -18.19 -14.75
#